data_f149c04534ed2914d880ccaeb6257767
#
_entry.id   f149c04534ed2914d880ccaeb6257767
#
_cell.length_a   1.000
_cell.length_b   1.000
_cell.length_c   1.000
_cell.angle_alpha   90.00
_cell.angle_beta   90.00
_cell.angle_gamma   90.00
#
_symmetry.space_group_name_H-M   'P 1'
#
loop_
_entity.id
_entity.type
_entity.pdbx_description
1 polymer ?
#
loop_
_entity_poly.entity_id
_entity_poly.type
_entity_poly.pdbx_seq_one_letter_code
_entity_poly.pdbx_strand_id
1 'polypeptide(L)'
;MVLATLAIQKGALFIGTNPDKNIPTERGLLPGAGSVVTFVETATQTKPVYIGKPKAIIMERAIAHLGVEKEQVIMVGDNYETDIQSGIQNGIDSLLVTSGFTPKSAVPTLPTPPTYVVDSLDEWTF
;
A
#
# COMPACT_ATOMS: atom_id res chain seq x y z
N MET A 1 -15.25 -10.74 14.81
CA MET A 1 -13.91 -10.65 15.46
C MET A 1 -13.61 -11.86 16.33
N VAL A 2 -14.49 -12.30 17.24
CA VAL A 2 -14.24 -13.45 18.15
C VAL A 2 -13.80 -14.72 17.41
N LEU A 3 -14.52 -15.12 16.35
CA LEU A 3 -14.17 -16.32 15.57
C LEU A 3 -12.78 -16.22 14.92
N ALA A 4 -12.42 -15.06 14.40
CA ALA A 4 -11.09 -14.84 13.82
C ALA A 4 -10.00 -14.98 14.90
N THR A 5 -10.19 -14.35 16.06
CA THR A 5 -9.27 -14.47 17.21
C THR A 5 -9.06 -15.93 17.63
N LEU A 6 -10.16 -16.69 17.78
CA LEU A 6 -10.08 -18.10 18.14
C LEU A 6 -9.42 -18.97 17.07
N ALA A 7 -9.65 -18.68 15.79
CA ALA A 7 -9.02 -19.39 14.67
C ALA A 7 -7.51 -19.16 14.65
N ILE A 8 -7.05 -17.91 14.81
CA ILE A 8 -5.63 -17.56 14.84
C ILE A 8 -4.93 -18.24 16.03
N GLN A 9 -5.56 -18.22 17.23
CA GLN A 9 -5.02 -18.92 18.40
C GLN A 9 -4.90 -20.43 18.22
N LYS A 10 -5.69 -21.01 17.30
CA LYS A 10 -5.61 -22.41 16.89
C LYS A 10 -4.65 -22.69 15.74
N GLY A 11 -3.86 -21.69 15.33
CA GLY A 11 -2.84 -21.82 14.29
C GLY A 11 -3.28 -21.42 12.88
N ALA A 12 -4.42 -20.79 12.69
CA ALA A 12 -4.77 -20.22 11.39
C ALA A 12 -3.81 -19.08 11.02
N LEU A 13 -3.44 -19.01 9.73
CA LEU A 13 -2.61 -17.92 9.21
C LEU A 13 -3.34 -16.58 9.35
N PHE A 14 -2.68 -15.63 10.01
CA PHE A 14 -3.23 -14.29 10.17
C PHE A 14 -2.75 -13.38 9.03
N ILE A 15 -3.63 -13.07 8.08
CA ILE A 15 -3.37 -12.19 6.95
C ILE A 15 -4.05 -10.85 7.18
N GLY A 16 -3.28 -9.75 7.09
CA GLY A 16 -3.78 -8.38 7.05
C GLY A 16 -3.76 -7.84 5.61
N THR A 17 -4.83 -7.18 5.19
CA THR A 17 -4.92 -6.61 3.83
C THR A 17 -3.98 -5.43 3.65
N ASN A 18 -3.93 -4.52 4.61
CA ASN A 18 -2.99 -3.38 4.65
C ASN A 18 -2.80 -2.90 6.10
N PRO A 19 -1.74 -2.14 6.39
CA PRO A 19 -1.44 -1.62 7.72
C PRO A 19 -2.11 -0.27 8.03
N ASP A 20 -2.96 0.27 7.15
CA ASP A 20 -3.52 1.61 7.28
C ASP A 20 -4.40 1.74 8.51
N LYS A 21 -3.96 2.53 9.48
CA LYS A 21 -4.64 2.67 10.77
C LYS A 21 -5.93 3.45 10.67
N ASN A 22 -6.00 4.41 9.77
CA ASN A 22 -7.14 5.29 9.61
C ASN A 22 -7.41 5.63 8.14
N ILE A 23 -8.61 6.10 7.88
CA ILE A 23 -9.08 6.59 6.61
C ILE A 23 -9.51 8.04 6.82
N PRO A 24 -8.89 9.03 6.14
CA PRO A 24 -9.33 10.41 6.21
C PRO A 24 -10.69 10.57 5.53
N THR A 25 -11.60 11.29 6.18
CA THR A 25 -12.93 11.61 5.65
C THR A 25 -13.27 13.05 6.03
N GLU A 26 -14.32 13.62 5.43
CA GLU A 26 -14.85 14.94 5.79
C GLU A 26 -15.27 15.02 7.27
N ARG A 27 -15.59 13.89 7.90
CA ARG A 27 -15.99 13.79 9.30
C ARG A 27 -14.81 13.58 10.26
N GLY A 28 -13.58 13.49 9.74
CA GLY A 28 -12.36 13.16 10.49
C GLY A 28 -11.80 11.79 10.13
N LEU A 29 -10.89 11.30 10.98
CA LEU A 29 -10.21 10.02 10.78
C LEU A 29 -11.09 8.86 11.24
N LEU A 30 -11.45 7.97 10.33
CA LEU A 30 -12.16 6.72 10.64
C LEU A 30 -11.17 5.55 10.72
N PRO A 31 -11.51 4.46 11.46
CA PRO A 31 -10.67 3.27 11.53
C PRO A 31 -10.44 2.63 10.15
N GLY A 32 -9.19 2.44 9.77
CA GLY A 32 -8.77 1.67 8.59
C GLY A 32 -8.60 0.17 8.90
N ALA A 33 -8.25 -0.60 7.88
CA ALA A 33 -8.02 -2.04 8.01
C ALA A 33 -6.92 -2.37 9.04
N GLY A 34 -5.85 -1.58 9.09
CA GLY A 34 -4.77 -1.75 10.06
C GLY A 34 -5.23 -1.61 11.51
N SER A 35 -6.23 -0.77 11.82
CA SER A 35 -6.82 -0.68 13.16
C SER A 35 -7.54 -1.96 13.54
N VAL A 36 -8.30 -2.56 12.62
CA VAL A 36 -8.97 -3.85 12.81
C VAL A 36 -7.96 -4.98 13.01
N VAL A 37 -6.91 -4.99 12.18
CA VAL A 37 -5.82 -5.97 12.28
C VAL A 37 -5.09 -5.83 13.62
N THR A 38 -4.74 -4.61 14.03
CA THR A 38 -4.08 -4.35 15.33
C THR A 38 -4.94 -4.78 16.51
N PHE A 39 -6.25 -4.60 16.43
CA PHE A 39 -7.17 -5.11 17.45
C PHE A 39 -7.04 -6.63 17.62
N VAL A 40 -7.04 -7.38 16.51
CA VAL A 40 -6.89 -8.84 16.52
C VAL A 40 -5.48 -9.27 16.93
N GLU A 41 -4.44 -8.58 16.47
CA GLU A 41 -3.04 -8.80 16.86
C GLU A 41 -2.87 -8.68 18.37
N THR A 42 -3.43 -7.62 18.96
CA THR A 42 -3.39 -7.40 20.41
C THR A 42 -4.08 -8.54 21.17
N ALA A 43 -5.24 -8.98 20.70
CA ALA A 43 -6.01 -10.04 21.34
C ALA A 43 -5.39 -11.43 21.20
N THR A 44 -4.66 -11.69 20.12
CA THR A 44 -4.05 -13.01 19.83
C THR A 44 -2.57 -13.09 20.16
N GLN A 45 -1.89 -11.95 20.31
CA GLN A 45 -0.44 -11.82 20.43
C GLN A 45 0.30 -12.45 19.22
N THR A 46 -0.39 -12.57 18.09
CA THR A 46 0.12 -13.11 16.84
C THR A 46 0.25 -12.00 15.80
N LYS A 47 1.44 -11.84 15.23
CA LYS A 47 1.68 -10.83 14.20
C LYS A 47 1.01 -11.20 12.87
N PRO A 48 0.34 -10.26 12.20
CA PRO A 48 -0.21 -10.49 10.88
C PRO A 48 0.87 -10.52 9.81
N VAL A 49 0.60 -11.23 8.72
CA VAL A 49 1.31 -11.09 7.45
C VAL A 49 0.54 -10.09 6.60
N TYR A 50 1.08 -8.89 6.43
CA TYR A 50 0.49 -7.90 5.53
C TYR A 50 0.85 -8.22 4.08
N ILE A 51 -0.17 -8.28 3.22
CA ILE A 51 -0.01 -8.59 1.78
C ILE A 51 -0.21 -7.36 0.87
N GLY A 52 -0.82 -6.29 1.38
CA GLY A 52 -1.07 -5.06 0.63
C GLY A 52 0.18 -4.19 0.46
N LYS A 53 0.05 -3.15 -0.37
CA LYS A 53 1.10 -2.14 -0.61
C LYS A 53 1.68 -1.59 0.70
N PRO A 54 3.00 -1.35 0.80
CA PRO A 54 4.04 -1.49 -0.23
C PRO A 54 4.70 -2.89 -0.30
N LYS A 55 4.08 -3.93 0.25
CA LYS A 55 4.68 -5.28 0.34
C LYS A 55 4.85 -5.93 -1.04
N ALA A 56 5.96 -6.68 -1.19
CA ALA A 56 6.31 -7.36 -2.45
C ALA A 56 5.22 -8.36 -2.91
N ILE A 57 4.57 -9.04 -1.98
CA ILE A 57 3.59 -10.10 -2.29
C ILE A 57 2.52 -9.65 -3.28
N ILE A 58 1.92 -8.46 -3.06
CA ILE A 58 0.87 -7.97 -3.97
C ILE A 58 1.44 -7.57 -5.34
N MET A 59 2.64 -7.00 -5.37
CA MET A 59 3.29 -6.57 -6.61
C MET A 59 3.72 -7.78 -7.45
N GLU A 60 4.34 -8.79 -6.83
CA GLU A 60 4.71 -10.03 -7.50
C GLU A 60 3.49 -10.74 -8.11
N ARG A 61 2.37 -10.77 -7.37
CA ARG A 61 1.12 -11.36 -7.88
C ARG A 61 0.50 -10.57 -9.02
N ALA A 62 0.56 -9.24 -8.95
CA ALA A 62 0.07 -8.37 -10.03
C ALA A 62 0.89 -8.57 -11.31
N ILE A 63 2.22 -8.54 -11.24
CA ILE A 63 3.11 -8.75 -12.37
C ILE A 63 2.91 -10.15 -12.97
N ALA A 64 2.86 -11.20 -12.13
CA ALA A 64 2.60 -12.56 -12.58
C ALA A 64 1.22 -12.70 -13.28
N HIS A 65 0.21 -11.96 -12.82
CA HIS A 65 -1.12 -11.94 -13.46
C HIS A 65 -1.11 -11.22 -14.81
N LEU A 66 -0.33 -10.15 -14.93
CA LEU A 66 -0.15 -9.40 -16.19
C LEU A 66 0.64 -10.21 -17.23
N GLY A 67 1.49 -11.13 -16.80
CA GLY A 67 2.30 -11.95 -17.70
C GLY A 67 3.39 -11.16 -18.43
N VAL A 68 3.90 -10.10 -17.82
CA VAL A 68 4.94 -9.22 -18.37
C VAL A 68 6.15 -9.16 -17.43
N GLU A 69 7.29 -8.71 -17.92
CA GLU A 69 8.46 -8.45 -17.10
C GLU A 69 8.27 -7.17 -16.29
N LYS A 70 8.89 -7.08 -15.11
CA LYS A 70 8.73 -5.93 -14.21
C LYS A 70 9.21 -4.59 -14.82
N GLU A 71 10.17 -4.65 -15.74
CA GLU A 71 10.69 -3.51 -16.50
C GLU A 71 9.65 -2.92 -17.49
N GLN A 72 8.57 -3.66 -17.73
CA GLN A 72 7.45 -3.23 -18.58
C GLN A 72 6.26 -2.69 -17.75
N VAL A 73 6.43 -2.59 -16.43
CA VAL A 73 5.39 -2.16 -15.50
C VAL A 73 5.74 -0.84 -14.86
N ILE A 74 4.77 0.02 -14.73
CA ILE A 74 4.86 1.25 -13.95
C ILE A 74 3.81 1.24 -12.84
N MET A 75 4.23 1.57 -11.61
CA MET A 75 3.32 1.74 -10.49
C MET A 75 2.81 3.18 -10.46
N VAL A 76 1.52 3.37 -10.67
CA VAL A 76 0.87 4.69 -10.65
C VAL A 76 0.11 4.86 -9.33
N GLY A 77 0.29 5.99 -8.67
CA GLY A 77 -0.44 6.29 -7.44
C GLY A 77 -0.20 7.70 -6.91
N ASP A 78 -0.97 8.07 -5.91
CA ASP A 78 -0.96 9.38 -5.28
C ASP A 78 -0.35 9.38 -3.87
N ASN A 79 -0.16 8.21 -3.29
CA ASN A 79 0.39 8.06 -1.94
C ASN A 79 1.83 7.54 -2.00
N TYR A 80 2.77 8.40 -1.62
CA TYR A 80 4.19 8.04 -1.61
C TYR A 80 4.49 6.81 -0.73
N GLU A 81 3.93 6.76 0.48
CA GLU A 81 4.25 5.72 1.46
C GLU A 81 3.74 4.32 1.08
N THR A 82 2.73 4.25 0.26
CA THR A 82 2.14 2.97 -0.17
C THR A 82 2.39 2.69 -1.65
N ASP A 83 1.97 3.56 -2.54
CA ASP A 83 2.02 3.33 -3.98
C ASP A 83 3.45 3.45 -4.52
N ILE A 84 4.06 4.60 -4.28
CA ILE A 84 5.41 4.87 -4.82
C ILE A 84 6.44 3.96 -4.17
N GLN A 85 6.32 3.74 -2.85
CA GLN A 85 7.16 2.77 -2.16
C GLN A 85 6.97 1.35 -2.68
N SER A 86 5.79 0.98 -3.20
CA SER A 86 5.60 -0.30 -3.88
C SER A 86 6.45 -0.42 -5.14
N GLY A 87 6.54 0.63 -5.94
CA GLY A 87 7.45 0.66 -7.10
C GLY A 87 8.90 0.56 -6.67
N ILE A 88 9.35 1.49 -5.81
CA ILE A 88 10.75 1.60 -5.36
C ILE A 88 11.24 0.29 -4.73
N GLN A 89 10.50 -0.27 -3.77
CA GLN A 89 10.92 -1.48 -3.03
C GLN A 89 10.93 -2.75 -3.90
N ASN A 90 10.19 -2.76 -5.00
CA ASN A 90 10.13 -3.91 -5.90
C ASN A 90 10.93 -3.70 -7.20
N GLY A 91 11.65 -2.58 -7.35
CA GLY A 91 12.43 -2.26 -8.54
C GLY A 91 11.58 -2.08 -9.79
N ILE A 92 10.43 -1.43 -9.64
CA ILE A 92 9.46 -1.10 -10.68
C ILE A 92 9.42 0.42 -10.81
N ASP A 93 9.35 0.95 -12.01
CA ASP A 93 9.14 2.38 -12.23
C ASP A 93 7.88 2.88 -11.53
N SER A 94 7.91 4.12 -11.07
CA SER A 94 6.81 4.73 -10.35
C SER A 94 6.44 6.11 -10.90
N LEU A 95 5.13 6.35 -10.99
CA LEU A 95 4.55 7.64 -11.38
C LEU A 95 3.72 8.18 -10.21
N LEU A 96 4.21 9.25 -9.59
CA LEU A 96 3.48 9.97 -8.55
C LEU A 96 2.54 10.99 -9.17
N VAL A 97 1.25 10.90 -8.83
CA VAL A 97 0.22 11.88 -9.21
C VAL A 97 -0.06 12.78 -8.01
N THR A 98 0.28 14.08 -8.11
CA THR A 98 0.27 14.99 -6.96
C THR A 98 -1.09 15.65 -6.67
N SER A 99 -2.14 15.29 -7.43
CA SER A 99 -3.52 15.72 -7.17
C SER A 99 -4.21 15.00 -6.00
N GLY A 100 -3.54 13.96 -5.44
CA GLY A 100 -4.10 13.13 -4.37
C GLY A 100 -3.44 13.36 -3.00
N PHE A 101 -3.07 12.26 -2.33
CA PHE A 101 -2.61 12.26 -0.94
C PHE A 101 -1.26 12.98 -0.73
N THR A 102 -0.27 12.73 -1.60
CA THR A 102 1.06 13.35 -1.50
C THR A 102 1.10 14.64 -2.32
N PRO A 103 1.17 15.81 -1.69
CA PRO A 103 1.13 17.08 -2.40
C PRO A 103 2.45 17.33 -3.14
N LYS A 104 2.39 18.10 -4.24
CA LYS A 104 3.56 18.50 -5.04
C LYS A 104 4.68 19.12 -4.21
N SER A 105 4.33 19.90 -3.19
CA SER A 105 5.28 20.56 -2.29
C SER A 105 6.14 19.60 -1.46
N ALA A 106 5.69 18.35 -1.26
CA ALA A 106 6.44 17.34 -0.54
C ALA A 106 7.51 16.67 -1.41
N VAL A 107 7.36 16.66 -2.74
CA VAL A 107 8.24 15.94 -3.67
C VAL A 107 9.74 16.21 -3.46
N PRO A 108 10.20 17.46 -3.28
CA PRO A 108 11.62 17.75 -3.09
C PRO A 108 12.22 17.17 -1.80
N THR A 109 11.40 16.77 -0.84
CA THR A 109 11.81 16.26 0.48
C THR A 109 11.69 14.75 0.62
N LEU A 110 11.24 14.06 -0.43
CA LEU A 110 11.08 12.60 -0.41
C LEU A 110 12.45 11.90 -0.32
N PRO A 111 12.60 10.90 0.55
CA PRO A 111 13.87 10.18 0.75
C PRO A 111 14.42 9.53 -0.53
N THR A 112 13.53 8.98 -1.35
CA THR A 112 13.84 8.42 -2.66
C THR A 112 12.83 8.98 -3.65
N PRO A 113 13.27 9.67 -4.72
CA PRO A 113 12.32 10.25 -5.66
C PRO A 113 11.57 9.16 -6.45
N PRO A 114 10.30 9.39 -6.82
CA PRO A 114 9.63 8.57 -7.82
C PRO A 114 10.33 8.69 -9.18
N THR A 115 10.12 7.71 -10.08
CA THR A 115 10.69 7.77 -11.43
C THR A 115 10.10 8.95 -12.23
N TYR A 116 8.79 9.17 -12.08
CA TYR A 116 8.05 10.25 -12.73
C TYR A 116 7.12 10.94 -11.75
N VAL A 117 6.83 12.23 -12.03
CA VAL A 117 5.88 13.04 -11.26
C VAL A 117 5.03 13.86 -12.22
N VAL A 118 3.71 13.82 -12.04
CA VAL A 118 2.75 14.65 -12.77
C VAL A 118 1.74 15.28 -11.80
N ASP A 119 1.14 16.36 -12.17
CA ASP A 119 0.09 16.98 -11.36
C ASP A 119 -1.24 16.24 -11.52
N SER A 120 -1.55 15.78 -12.73
CA SER A 120 -2.72 14.96 -13.06
C SER A 120 -2.34 13.87 -14.07
N LEU A 121 -3.09 12.76 -14.10
CA LEU A 121 -2.93 11.73 -15.13
C LEU A 121 -3.21 12.24 -16.54
N ASP A 122 -3.95 13.34 -16.70
CA ASP A 122 -4.18 13.98 -17.99
C ASP A 122 -2.90 14.52 -18.65
N GLU A 123 -1.84 14.73 -17.85
CA GLU A 123 -0.53 15.16 -18.35
C GLU A 123 0.34 13.98 -18.85
N TRP A 124 -0.06 12.74 -18.53
CA TRP A 124 0.68 11.56 -18.92
C TRP A 124 0.25 11.07 -20.31
N THR A 125 1.18 11.04 -21.25
CA THR A 125 0.97 10.49 -22.60
C THR A 125 1.80 9.24 -22.76
N PHE A 126 1.17 8.16 -23.21
CA PHE A 126 1.82 6.89 -23.53
C PHE A 126 2.49 6.95 -24.91
#